data_4b7aaf8bf95ca05cc68e647de1469b71
#
_entry.id   4b7aaf8bf95ca05cc68e647de1469b71
#
_cell.length_a   1.000
_cell.length_b   1.000
_cell.length_c   1.000
_cell.angle_alpha   90.00
_cell.angle_beta   90.00
_cell.angle_gamma   90.00
#
_symmetry.space_group_name_H-M   'P 1'
#
loop_
_entity.id
_entity.type
_entity.pdbx_description
1 polymer ?
#
loop_
_entity_poly.entity_id
_entity_poly.type
_entity_poly.pdbx_seq_one_letter_code
_entity_poly.pdbx_strand_id
1 'polypeptide(L)'
;MKKIFFILTAFVSTIGFAQNDITICHTSATDKFAVFASNKDFNTDHPSPLAYVHESEAGGEMIKLKTATGMEANAYLIKAKTKTDNWVFVFQEWWGLNDHIKREAENLYNDLGNVNVLALDMYDGKLATDPQAAGKYMGEFKQDRGTEIVNGAIAYVGKSAKVATIGWCFGGGQSMQASLTAGKQAVACVIYYGMPEGDVERLKTLNCDVLDIWPTKDGWINKDVTEKFEKDMAAAGKKLTVKSYDADHAFANPSNPKYNKEFTADANKNTLEFFKARLK
;
A
#
# COMPACT_ATOMS: atom_id res chain seq x y z
N MET A 1 8.07 29.90 77.64
CA MET A 1 8.64 28.81 76.92
C MET A 1 8.09 28.88 75.45
N LYS A 2 8.84 29.44 74.50
CA LYS A 2 8.45 29.60 73.12
C LYS A 2 8.96 28.38 72.31
N LYS A 3 8.05 27.57 71.71
CA LYS A 3 8.40 26.45 70.82
C LYS A 3 8.60 27.00 69.43
N ILE A 4 9.81 26.86 68.91
CA ILE A 4 10.15 27.18 67.51
C ILE A 4 9.91 25.93 66.69
N PHE A 5 9.00 26.02 65.72
CA PHE A 5 8.79 24.97 64.70
C PHE A 5 9.72 25.25 63.49
N PHE A 6 10.63 24.31 63.20
CA PHE A 6 11.42 24.30 61.97
C PHE A 6 10.60 23.57 60.86
N ILE A 7 10.26 24.30 59.81
CA ILE A 7 9.69 23.71 58.63
C ILE A 7 10.84 23.35 57.65
N LEU A 8 11.03 22.07 57.44
CA LEU A 8 12.02 21.53 56.52
C LEU A 8 11.35 21.46 55.11
N THR A 9 11.69 22.39 54.24
CA THR A 9 11.27 22.38 52.85
C THR A 9 12.19 21.45 52.05
N ALA A 10 11.68 20.29 51.64
CA ALA A 10 12.36 19.38 50.71
C ALA A 10 12.23 19.90 49.27
N PHE A 11 13.34 20.30 48.66
CA PHE A 11 13.45 20.57 47.24
C PHE A 11 13.50 19.24 46.46
N VAL A 12 12.43 18.91 45.75
CA VAL A 12 12.43 17.80 44.79
C VAL A 12 12.93 18.35 43.45
N SER A 13 14.17 18.03 43.11
CA SER A 13 14.73 18.33 41.79
C SER A 13 14.19 17.30 40.81
N THR A 14 13.27 17.69 39.95
CA THR A 14 12.87 16.89 38.77
C THR A 14 13.96 17.00 37.72
N ILE A 15 14.74 15.94 37.56
CA ILE A 15 15.65 15.79 36.42
C ILE A 15 14.76 15.49 35.19
N GLY A 16 14.52 16.50 34.40
CA GLY A 16 13.90 16.34 33.07
C GLY A 16 14.89 15.60 32.15
N PHE A 17 14.62 14.35 31.83
CA PHE A 17 15.29 13.69 30.70
C PHE A 17 14.78 14.37 29.41
N ALA A 18 15.64 15.20 28.81
CA ALA A 18 15.44 15.63 27.44
C ALA A 18 15.58 14.38 26.56
N GLN A 19 14.47 13.87 26.08
CA GLN A 19 14.44 12.85 25.03
C GLN A 19 14.91 13.55 23.76
N ASN A 20 16.19 13.39 23.42
CA ASN A 20 16.69 13.77 22.10
C ASN A 20 16.04 12.83 21.08
N ASP A 21 14.95 13.27 20.49
CA ASP A 21 14.43 12.65 19.26
C ASP A 21 15.48 12.84 18.16
N ILE A 22 16.34 11.84 18.02
CA ILE A 22 17.19 11.73 16.83
C ILE A 22 16.23 11.42 15.68
N THR A 23 15.80 12.46 14.99
CA THR A 23 15.10 12.32 13.70
C THR A 23 16.11 11.74 12.71
N ILE A 24 16.21 10.42 12.67
CA ILE A 24 16.89 9.75 11.57
C ILE A 24 16.01 10.02 10.34
N CYS A 25 16.49 10.86 9.43
CA CYS A 25 15.85 11.12 8.15
C CYS A 25 15.87 9.82 7.32
N HIS A 26 14.95 8.90 7.59
CA HIS A 26 14.70 7.78 6.70
C HIS A 26 13.89 8.29 5.53
N THR A 27 14.48 8.27 4.33
CA THR A 27 13.74 8.50 3.10
C THR A 27 12.69 7.39 2.98
N SER A 28 11.42 7.75 2.99
CA SER A 28 10.32 6.76 2.91
C SER A 28 10.36 5.97 1.60
N ALA A 29 9.77 4.77 1.56
CA ALA A 29 9.62 4.00 0.33
C ALA A 29 8.88 4.82 -0.75
N THR A 30 7.89 5.61 -0.34
CA THR A 30 7.16 6.54 -1.20
C THR A 30 8.06 7.61 -1.80
N ASP A 31 8.93 8.26 -1.01
CA ASP A 31 9.85 9.26 -1.52
C ASP A 31 10.90 8.65 -2.46
N LYS A 32 11.38 7.43 -2.16
CA LYS A 32 12.29 6.69 -3.04
C LYS A 32 11.65 6.40 -4.39
N PHE A 33 10.37 6.04 -4.42
CA PHE A 33 9.64 5.81 -5.67
C PHE A 33 9.33 7.12 -6.40
N ALA A 34 9.01 8.20 -5.69
CA ALA A 34 8.73 9.51 -6.25
C ALA A 34 9.92 10.11 -7.04
N VAL A 35 11.16 9.65 -6.80
CA VAL A 35 12.33 10.05 -7.60
C VAL A 35 12.13 9.70 -9.08
N PHE A 36 11.38 8.66 -9.40
CA PHE A 36 11.09 8.27 -10.78
C PHE A 36 10.10 9.22 -11.49
N ALA A 37 9.35 10.03 -10.76
CA ALA A 37 8.34 10.95 -11.30
C ALA A 37 8.86 11.88 -12.41
N SER A 38 10.08 12.35 -12.31
CA SER A 38 10.74 13.24 -13.28
C SER A 38 11.69 12.51 -14.22
N ASN A 39 11.83 11.19 -14.11
CA ASN A 39 12.74 10.41 -14.94
C ASN A 39 12.13 10.17 -16.34
N LYS A 40 12.84 10.61 -17.40
CA LYS A 40 12.35 10.50 -18.78
C LYS A 40 12.21 9.06 -19.24
N ASP A 41 13.13 8.18 -18.86
CA ASP A 41 13.11 6.78 -19.26
C ASP A 41 11.96 6.06 -18.57
N PHE A 42 11.71 6.35 -17.28
CA PHE A 42 10.54 5.87 -16.56
C PHE A 42 9.25 6.31 -17.24
N ASN A 43 9.13 7.58 -17.61
CA ASN A 43 7.95 8.10 -18.30
C ASN A 43 7.75 7.46 -19.68
N THR A 44 8.84 7.18 -20.42
CA THR A 44 8.79 6.51 -21.72
C THR A 44 8.37 5.05 -21.60
N ASP A 45 8.80 4.36 -20.55
CA ASP A 45 8.46 2.97 -20.26
C ASP A 45 7.00 2.80 -19.80
N HIS A 46 6.32 3.90 -19.47
CA HIS A 46 4.93 3.92 -19.00
C HIS A 46 4.06 4.77 -19.94
N PRO A 47 3.72 4.26 -21.13
CA PRO A 47 2.82 4.97 -22.02
C PRO A 47 1.42 5.10 -21.42
N SER A 48 0.67 6.11 -21.88
CA SER A 48 -0.71 6.33 -21.44
C SER A 48 -1.54 5.06 -21.51
N PRO A 49 -2.34 4.75 -20.48
CA PRO A 49 -3.17 3.56 -20.49
C PRO A 49 -4.19 3.62 -21.63
N LEU A 50 -4.53 2.47 -22.18
CA LEU A 50 -5.59 2.37 -23.19
C LEU A 50 -6.91 2.88 -22.60
N ALA A 51 -7.70 3.57 -23.43
CA ALA A 51 -9.04 4.02 -23.01
C ALA A 51 -9.90 2.79 -22.65
N TYR A 52 -10.48 2.83 -21.48
CA TYR A 52 -11.36 1.79 -20.96
C TYR A 52 -12.37 2.42 -20.00
N VAL A 53 -13.61 1.97 -20.07
CA VAL A 53 -14.68 2.32 -19.13
C VAL A 53 -15.12 1.06 -18.41
N HIS A 54 -15.10 1.10 -17.10
CA HIS A 54 -15.55 -0.01 -16.26
C HIS A 54 -17.02 0.18 -15.86
N GLU A 55 -17.85 -0.76 -16.27
CA GLU A 55 -19.23 -0.89 -15.79
C GLU A 55 -19.26 -2.11 -14.86
N SER A 56 -19.58 -1.89 -13.59
CA SER A 56 -19.54 -2.96 -12.59
C SER A 56 -20.72 -3.90 -12.72
N GLU A 57 -20.44 -5.19 -12.87
CA GLU A 57 -21.45 -6.26 -12.78
C GLU A 57 -21.67 -6.72 -11.32
N ALA A 58 -20.72 -6.45 -10.43
CA ALA A 58 -20.78 -6.80 -9.02
C ALA A 58 -21.44 -5.73 -8.13
N GLY A 59 -21.90 -4.61 -8.71
CA GLY A 59 -22.52 -3.51 -7.98
C GLY A 59 -21.52 -2.60 -7.26
N GLY A 60 -20.32 -2.47 -7.84
CA GLY A 60 -19.30 -1.56 -7.33
C GLY A 60 -19.71 -0.10 -7.43
N GLU A 61 -19.42 0.68 -6.40
CA GLU A 61 -19.80 2.08 -6.29
C GLU A 61 -18.68 2.95 -5.69
N MET A 62 -18.62 4.21 -6.10
CA MET A 62 -17.74 5.19 -5.45
C MET A 62 -18.36 5.65 -4.13
N ILE A 63 -17.56 5.60 -3.07
CA ILE A 63 -17.97 6.05 -1.74
C ILE A 63 -17.01 7.12 -1.19
N LYS A 64 -17.46 7.79 -0.12
CA LYS A 64 -16.64 8.70 0.69
C LYS A 64 -16.27 8.05 2.01
N LEU A 65 -15.00 8.14 2.37
CA LEU A 65 -14.46 7.72 3.66
C LEU A 65 -14.20 8.95 4.52
N LYS A 66 -14.61 8.90 5.78
CA LYS A 66 -14.27 9.93 6.77
C LYS A 66 -12.84 9.72 7.22
N THR A 67 -12.06 10.79 7.30
CA THR A 67 -10.71 10.76 7.85
C THR A 67 -10.61 11.58 9.15
N ALA A 68 -9.52 11.39 9.89
CA ALA A 68 -9.34 12.05 11.18
C ALA A 68 -9.18 13.57 11.08
N THR A 69 -8.68 14.09 9.96
CA THR A 69 -8.53 15.53 9.73
C THR A 69 -9.83 16.21 9.31
N GLY A 70 -10.88 15.42 9.00
CA GLY A 70 -12.14 15.90 8.45
C GLY A 70 -12.15 16.06 6.93
N MET A 71 -11.02 15.87 6.25
CA MET A 71 -11.00 15.71 4.80
C MET A 71 -11.56 14.34 4.44
N GLU A 72 -12.49 14.29 3.49
CA GLU A 72 -12.97 13.03 2.95
C GLU A 72 -11.93 12.39 2.03
N ALA A 73 -11.94 11.06 1.95
CA ALA A 73 -11.20 10.31 0.94
C ALA A 73 -12.19 9.56 0.05
N ASN A 74 -11.81 9.30 -1.20
CA ASN A 74 -12.62 8.50 -2.13
C ASN A 74 -12.17 7.05 -2.11
N ALA A 75 -13.11 6.14 -2.35
CA ALA A 75 -12.82 4.74 -2.61
C ALA A 75 -13.88 4.11 -3.51
N TYR A 76 -13.49 3.07 -4.26
CA TYR A 76 -14.42 2.23 -5.00
C TYR A 76 -14.69 0.96 -4.17
N LEU A 77 -15.94 0.74 -3.81
CA LEU A 77 -16.38 -0.33 -2.93
C LEU A 77 -17.18 -1.38 -3.68
N ILE A 78 -16.84 -2.65 -3.45
CA ILE A 78 -17.67 -3.80 -3.82
C ILE A 78 -17.94 -4.59 -2.55
N LYS A 79 -19.20 -4.70 -2.16
CA LYS A 79 -19.62 -5.43 -0.95
C LYS A 79 -19.84 -6.90 -1.23
N ALA A 80 -19.38 -7.75 -0.31
CA ALA A 80 -19.70 -9.17 -0.33
C ALA A 80 -21.21 -9.41 -0.28
N LYS A 81 -21.68 -10.45 -0.98
CA LYS A 81 -23.10 -10.86 -1.00
C LYS A 81 -23.60 -11.33 0.34
N THR A 82 -22.72 -11.90 1.16
CA THR A 82 -23.01 -12.34 2.52
C THR A 82 -22.08 -11.64 3.51
N LYS A 83 -22.53 -11.45 4.75
CA LYS A 83 -21.74 -10.79 5.78
C LYS A 83 -20.40 -11.50 5.98
N THR A 84 -19.31 -10.75 5.90
CA THR A 84 -17.93 -11.21 6.13
C THR A 84 -17.09 -10.09 6.69
N ASP A 85 -16.08 -10.46 7.49
CA ASP A 85 -15.05 -9.53 7.97
C ASP A 85 -13.80 -9.53 7.07
N ASN A 86 -13.83 -10.25 5.94
CA ASN A 86 -12.73 -10.31 4.98
C ASN A 86 -12.76 -9.11 4.03
N TRP A 87 -11.65 -8.37 3.96
CA TRP A 87 -11.48 -7.19 3.13
C TRP A 87 -10.20 -7.27 2.30
N VAL A 88 -10.29 -6.80 1.06
CA VAL A 88 -9.12 -6.58 0.21
C VAL A 88 -9.02 -5.08 -0.08
N PHE A 89 -7.93 -4.44 0.34
CA PHE A 89 -7.62 -3.07 -0.04
C PHE A 89 -6.77 -3.09 -1.30
N VAL A 90 -7.21 -2.36 -2.32
CA VAL A 90 -6.58 -2.30 -3.64
C VAL A 90 -5.97 -0.92 -3.85
N PHE A 91 -4.72 -0.88 -4.31
CA PHE A 91 -3.97 0.35 -4.52
C PHE A 91 -3.63 0.52 -5.99
N GLN A 92 -3.96 1.70 -6.51
CA GLN A 92 -3.77 2.12 -7.89
C GLN A 92 -2.30 2.21 -8.29
N GLU A 93 -2.02 2.07 -9.57
CA GLU A 93 -0.76 2.50 -10.15
C GLU A 93 -0.64 4.05 -10.11
N TRP A 94 0.41 4.61 -10.66
CA TRP A 94 0.66 6.05 -10.68
C TRP A 94 -0.37 6.89 -11.49
N TRP A 95 -1.30 6.21 -12.17
CA TRP A 95 -2.36 6.83 -12.98
C TRP A 95 -3.55 7.39 -12.19
N GLY A 96 -3.68 7.04 -10.92
CA GLY A 96 -4.89 7.30 -10.12
C GLY A 96 -5.87 6.13 -10.14
N LEU A 97 -6.96 6.24 -9.38
CA LEU A 97 -8.01 5.23 -9.29
C LEU A 97 -8.87 5.22 -10.57
N ASN A 98 -8.27 4.76 -11.66
CA ASN A 98 -8.91 4.67 -12.97
C ASN A 98 -9.76 3.40 -13.11
N ASP A 99 -10.45 3.28 -14.25
CA ASP A 99 -11.34 2.16 -14.52
C ASP A 99 -10.62 0.82 -14.70
N HIS A 100 -9.35 0.81 -15.05
CA HIS A 100 -8.54 -0.43 -15.04
C HIS A 100 -8.40 -0.99 -13.63
N ILE A 101 -8.13 -0.14 -12.63
CA ILE A 101 -8.00 -0.56 -11.23
C ILE A 101 -9.36 -0.99 -10.65
N LYS A 102 -10.46 -0.32 -11.02
CA LYS A 102 -11.81 -0.76 -10.63
C LYS A 102 -12.12 -2.16 -11.18
N ARG A 103 -11.72 -2.44 -12.43
CA ARG A 103 -11.83 -3.78 -13.02
C ARG A 103 -11.02 -4.81 -12.24
N GLU A 104 -9.75 -4.51 -11.89
CA GLU A 104 -8.93 -5.44 -11.10
C GLU A 104 -9.53 -5.68 -9.71
N ALA A 105 -10.13 -4.65 -9.09
CA ALA A 105 -10.87 -4.81 -7.83
C ALA A 105 -12.07 -5.78 -8.01
N GLU A 106 -12.80 -5.68 -9.11
CA GLU A 106 -13.92 -6.58 -9.42
C GLU A 106 -13.45 -8.00 -9.76
N ASN A 107 -12.32 -8.16 -10.47
CA ASN A 107 -11.70 -9.46 -10.71
C ASN A 107 -11.36 -10.15 -9.38
N LEU A 108 -10.71 -9.45 -8.45
CA LEU A 108 -10.39 -9.98 -7.12
C LEU A 108 -11.64 -10.37 -6.33
N TYR A 109 -12.68 -9.55 -6.40
CA TYR A 109 -13.97 -9.86 -5.77
C TYR A 109 -14.57 -11.17 -6.30
N ASN A 110 -14.61 -11.34 -7.61
CA ASN A 110 -15.18 -12.51 -8.26
C ASN A 110 -14.35 -13.78 -7.98
N ASP A 111 -13.02 -13.68 -8.02
CA ASP A 111 -12.10 -14.83 -7.89
C ASP A 111 -11.94 -15.30 -6.44
N LEU A 112 -12.03 -14.40 -5.47
CA LEU A 112 -11.93 -14.71 -4.04
C LEU A 112 -13.26 -15.18 -3.44
N GLY A 113 -14.38 -14.76 -4.02
CA GLY A 113 -15.72 -15.13 -3.55
C GLY A 113 -16.23 -14.19 -2.45
N ASN A 114 -16.42 -14.69 -1.20
CA ASN A 114 -17.06 -13.90 -0.15
C ASN A 114 -16.09 -12.93 0.56
N VAL A 115 -15.67 -11.87 -0.14
CA VAL A 115 -14.82 -10.78 0.38
C VAL A 115 -15.44 -9.42 0.04
N ASN A 116 -15.19 -8.43 0.85
CA ASN A 116 -15.40 -7.03 0.46
C ASN A 116 -14.13 -6.51 -0.19
N VAL A 117 -14.25 -5.69 -1.23
CA VAL A 117 -13.11 -5.06 -1.90
C VAL A 117 -13.25 -3.55 -1.84
N LEU A 118 -12.16 -2.87 -1.47
CA LEU A 118 -12.11 -1.43 -1.34
C LEU A 118 -10.87 -0.90 -2.06
N ALA A 119 -11.05 -0.34 -3.26
CA ALA A 119 -9.97 0.30 -3.98
C ALA A 119 -9.87 1.78 -3.54
N LEU A 120 -8.73 2.12 -2.93
CA LEU A 120 -8.49 3.43 -2.32
C LEU A 120 -7.97 4.43 -3.36
N ASP A 121 -8.55 5.62 -3.38
CA ASP A 121 -8.07 6.72 -4.21
C ASP A 121 -6.98 7.50 -3.46
N MET A 122 -5.73 7.24 -3.85
CA MET A 122 -4.56 7.85 -3.22
C MET A 122 -4.28 9.28 -3.70
N TYR A 123 -5.00 9.76 -4.73
CA TYR A 123 -4.78 11.06 -5.36
C TYR A 123 -5.97 12.03 -5.23
N ASP A 124 -6.92 11.75 -4.33
CA ASP A 124 -8.07 12.63 -4.04
C ASP A 124 -8.88 13.01 -5.30
N GLY A 125 -9.16 12.03 -6.16
CA GLY A 125 -9.96 12.18 -7.38
C GLY A 125 -9.15 12.55 -8.63
N LYS A 126 -7.83 12.75 -8.53
CA LYS A 126 -7.02 13.06 -9.71
C LYS A 126 -6.75 11.82 -10.52
N LEU A 127 -6.98 11.90 -11.83
CA LEU A 127 -6.66 10.86 -12.81
C LEU A 127 -5.68 11.41 -13.83
N ALA A 128 -4.59 10.70 -14.05
CA ALA A 128 -3.62 11.04 -15.07
C ALA A 128 -3.97 10.37 -16.40
N THR A 129 -3.91 11.13 -17.48
CA THR A 129 -4.15 10.67 -18.85
C THR A 129 -2.87 10.54 -19.66
N ASP A 130 -1.78 11.04 -19.11
CA ASP A 130 -0.45 10.98 -19.72
C ASP A 130 0.65 10.84 -18.65
N PRO A 131 1.87 10.41 -19.03
CA PRO A 131 2.97 10.20 -18.10
C PRO A 131 3.40 11.47 -17.34
N GLN A 132 3.26 12.63 -17.94
CA GLN A 132 3.64 13.90 -17.29
C GLN A 132 2.70 14.21 -16.11
N ALA A 133 1.39 14.07 -16.31
CA ALA A 133 0.40 14.23 -15.25
C ALA A 133 0.57 13.18 -14.16
N ALA A 134 0.82 11.92 -14.54
CA ALA A 134 1.07 10.82 -13.59
C ALA A 134 2.33 11.10 -12.74
N GLY A 135 3.43 11.48 -13.36
CA GLY A 135 4.66 11.87 -12.66
C GLY A 135 4.44 13.04 -11.71
N LYS A 136 3.67 14.06 -12.13
CA LYS A 136 3.30 15.18 -11.26
C LYS A 136 2.54 14.72 -10.03
N TYR A 137 1.48 13.91 -10.19
CA TYR A 137 0.66 13.45 -9.05
C TYR A 137 1.44 12.55 -8.10
N MET A 138 2.27 11.66 -8.65
CA MET A 138 3.16 10.81 -7.85
C MET A 138 4.20 11.63 -7.07
N GLY A 139 4.80 12.66 -7.70
CA GLY A 139 5.77 13.55 -7.04
C GLY A 139 5.15 14.47 -5.97
N GLU A 140 3.87 14.84 -6.14
CA GLU A 140 3.11 15.64 -5.16
C GLU A 140 2.55 14.81 -4.00
N PHE A 141 2.44 13.51 -4.17
CA PHE A 141 1.86 12.62 -3.15
C PHE A 141 2.68 12.64 -1.86
N LYS A 142 1.97 12.73 -0.74
CA LYS A 142 2.57 12.69 0.60
C LYS A 142 2.09 11.45 1.35
N GLN A 143 3.04 10.68 1.91
CA GLN A 143 2.71 9.46 2.64
C GLN A 143 1.78 9.71 3.84
N ASP A 144 1.85 10.88 4.47
CA ASP A 144 0.92 11.25 5.55
C ASP A 144 -0.53 11.25 5.09
N ARG A 145 -0.80 11.80 3.86
CA ARG A 145 -2.14 11.72 3.27
C ARG A 145 -2.54 10.28 2.95
N GLY A 146 -1.62 9.49 2.41
CA GLY A 146 -1.86 8.06 2.17
C GLY A 146 -2.20 7.31 3.46
N THR A 147 -1.46 7.56 4.53
CA THR A 147 -1.72 6.99 5.85
C THR A 147 -3.09 7.42 6.40
N GLU A 148 -3.46 8.68 6.21
CA GLU A 148 -4.76 9.20 6.60
C GLU A 148 -5.91 8.51 5.86
N ILE A 149 -5.80 8.33 4.54
CA ILE A 149 -6.77 7.61 3.70
C ILE A 149 -6.92 6.16 4.19
N VAL A 150 -5.81 5.47 4.43
CA VAL A 150 -5.80 4.08 4.93
C VAL A 150 -6.45 4.00 6.33
N ASN A 151 -6.16 4.92 7.23
CA ASN A 151 -6.80 4.97 8.55
C ASN A 151 -8.31 5.20 8.43
N GLY A 152 -8.76 6.04 7.49
CA GLY A 152 -10.18 6.23 7.18
C GLY A 152 -10.82 4.93 6.68
N ALA A 153 -10.14 4.17 5.83
CA ALA A 153 -10.58 2.86 5.35
C ALA A 153 -10.65 1.83 6.50
N ILE A 154 -9.65 1.78 7.37
CA ILE A 154 -9.62 0.90 8.56
C ILE A 154 -10.79 1.23 9.50
N ALA A 155 -11.06 2.51 9.74
CA ALA A 155 -12.21 2.93 10.55
C ALA A 155 -13.55 2.53 9.91
N TYR A 156 -13.66 2.63 8.58
CA TYR A 156 -14.85 2.26 7.81
C TYR A 156 -15.16 0.75 7.89
N VAL A 157 -14.14 -0.09 7.73
CA VAL A 157 -14.32 -1.56 7.72
C VAL A 157 -14.54 -2.13 9.13
N GLY A 158 -14.16 -1.39 10.18
CA GLY A 158 -14.37 -1.76 11.56
C GLY A 158 -13.28 -2.66 12.15
N LYS A 159 -13.31 -2.85 13.46
CA LYS A 159 -12.22 -3.48 14.25
C LYS A 159 -12.05 -4.98 14.01
N SER A 160 -13.09 -5.68 13.59
CA SER A 160 -13.07 -7.14 13.32
C SER A 160 -12.53 -7.49 11.94
N ALA A 161 -12.34 -6.49 11.06
CA ALA A 161 -11.92 -6.72 9.69
C ALA A 161 -10.54 -7.39 9.60
N LYS A 162 -10.46 -8.39 8.74
CA LYS A 162 -9.22 -9.01 8.26
C LYS A 162 -8.88 -8.36 6.92
N VAL A 163 -7.80 -7.61 6.88
CA VAL A 163 -7.43 -6.78 5.73
C VAL A 163 -6.27 -7.42 4.99
N ALA A 164 -6.50 -7.84 3.76
CA ALA A 164 -5.46 -8.13 2.78
C ALA A 164 -5.23 -6.89 1.92
N THR A 165 -4.01 -6.64 1.49
CA THR A 165 -3.65 -5.50 0.66
C THR A 165 -2.99 -5.93 -0.63
N ILE A 166 -3.24 -5.22 -1.72
CA ILE A 166 -2.61 -5.46 -3.03
C ILE A 166 -2.47 -4.15 -3.80
N GLY A 167 -1.39 -4.02 -4.54
CA GLY A 167 -1.20 -2.89 -5.43
C GLY A 167 -0.08 -3.13 -6.44
N TRP A 168 -0.07 -2.32 -7.48
CA TRP A 168 0.85 -2.40 -8.61
C TRP A 168 1.67 -1.13 -8.74
N CYS A 169 2.96 -1.23 -9.04
CA CYS A 169 3.84 -0.09 -9.25
C CYS A 169 3.86 0.83 -8.00
N PHE A 170 3.46 2.09 -8.11
CA PHE A 170 3.24 3.00 -6.98
C PHE A 170 2.36 2.35 -5.89
N GLY A 171 1.26 1.73 -6.32
CA GLY A 171 0.32 1.03 -5.42
C GLY A 171 0.92 -0.19 -4.72
N GLY A 172 1.92 -0.85 -5.30
CA GLY A 172 2.64 -1.93 -4.62
C GLY A 172 3.33 -1.45 -3.35
N GLY A 173 3.99 -0.29 -3.42
CA GLY A 173 4.54 0.38 -2.25
C GLY A 173 3.44 0.78 -1.25
N GLN A 174 2.31 1.31 -1.73
CA GLN A 174 1.18 1.69 -0.86
C GLN A 174 0.49 0.48 -0.21
N SER A 175 0.44 -0.68 -0.88
CA SER A 175 0.00 -1.95 -0.28
C SER A 175 0.82 -2.29 0.97
N MET A 176 2.15 -2.17 0.88
CA MET A 176 3.04 -2.38 2.03
C MET A 176 2.81 -1.36 3.15
N GLN A 177 2.71 -0.06 2.82
CA GLN A 177 2.45 0.99 3.80
C GLN A 177 1.09 0.80 4.50
N ALA A 178 0.07 0.37 3.74
CA ALA A 178 -1.25 0.06 4.29
C ALA A 178 -1.23 -1.15 5.22
N SER A 179 -0.48 -2.21 4.89
CA SER A 179 -0.31 -3.37 5.77
C SER A 179 0.37 -3.00 7.09
N LEU A 180 1.38 -2.14 7.06
CA LEU A 180 2.01 -1.60 8.26
C LEU A 180 1.03 -0.77 9.10
N THR A 181 0.23 0.09 8.44
CA THR A 181 -0.77 0.95 9.10
C THR A 181 -1.93 0.14 9.70
N ALA A 182 -2.39 -0.91 9.01
CA ALA A 182 -3.48 -1.78 9.49
C ALA A 182 -3.09 -2.64 10.72
N GLY A 183 -1.80 -2.76 11.00
CA GLY A 183 -1.31 -3.44 12.19
C GLY A 183 -1.87 -4.87 12.31
N LYS A 184 -2.54 -5.19 13.42
CA LYS A 184 -3.10 -6.54 13.66
C LYS A 184 -4.24 -6.95 12.74
N GLN A 185 -4.86 -6.01 12.04
CA GLN A 185 -5.90 -6.31 11.06
C GLN A 185 -5.31 -6.77 9.72
N ALA A 186 -4.04 -6.43 9.43
CA ALA A 186 -3.36 -6.91 8.24
C ALA A 186 -3.13 -8.42 8.31
N VAL A 187 -3.63 -9.17 7.32
CA VAL A 187 -3.48 -10.62 7.23
C VAL A 187 -2.66 -11.08 6.03
N ALA A 188 -2.53 -10.25 5.01
CA ALA A 188 -1.76 -10.51 3.80
C ALA A 188 -1.35 -9.20 3.12
N CYS A 189 -0.14 -9.14 2.58
CA CYS A 189 0.35 -8.04 1.75
C CYS A 189 0.86 -8.59 0.43
N VAL A 190 0.36 -8.06 -0.70
CA VAL A 190 0.82 -8.40 -2.04
C VAL A 190 1.36 -7.14 -2.72
N ILE A 191 2.57 -7.25 -3.23
CA ILE A 191 3.29 -6.18 -3.92
C ILE A 191 3.53 -6.65 -5.35
N TYR A 192 3.04 -5.93 -6.36
CA TYR A 192 3.44 -6.12 -7.74
C TYR A 192 4.42 -5.02 -8.12
N TYR A 193 5.68 -5.37 -8.36
CA TYR A 193 6.74 -4.47 -8.83
C TYR A 193 6.73 -3.07 -8.16
N GLY A 194 6.48 -3.02 -6.85
CA GLY A 194 6.42 -1.78 -6.09
C GLY A 194 7.64 -1.58 -5.20
N MET A 195 7.93 -0.33 -4.84
CA MET A 195 9.03 -0.01 -3.92
C MET A 195 8.69 -0.49 -2.50
N PRO A 196 9.44 -1.46 -1.95
CA PRO A 196 9.16 -1.99 -0.63
C PRO A 196 9.64 -1.05 0.48
N GLU A 197 9.15 -1.29 1.70
CA GLU A 197 9.69 -0.68 2.92
C GLU A 197 11.11 -1.19 3.18
N GLY A 198 12.03 -0.28 3.50
CA GLY A 198 13.43 -0.60 3.76
C GLY A 198 13.90 -0.29 5.19
N ASP A 199 13.01 0.18 6.05
CA ASP A 199 13.28 0.38 7.48
C ASP A 199 12.94 -0.89 8.25
N VAL A 200 13.98 -1.57 8.75
CA VAL A 200 13.85 -2.83 9.49
C VAL A 200 13.01 -2.65 10.75
N GLU A 201 13.10 -1.53 11.45
CA GLU A 201 12.32 -1.30 12.68
C GLU A 201 10.82 -1.13 12.34
N ARG A 202 10.49 -0.48 11.24
CA ARG A 202 9.12 -0.44 10.74
C ARG A 202 8.64 -1.82 10.29
N LEU A 203 9.48 -2.57 9.57
CA LEU A 203 9.15 -3.94 9.15
C LEU A 203 8.87 -4.87 10.33
N LYS A 204 9.54 -4.70 11.48
CA LYS A 204 9.24 -5.47 12.71
C LYS A 204 7.80 -5.28 13.19
N THR A 205 7.14 -4.17 12.85
CA THR A 205 5.73 -3.90 13.22
C THR A 205 4.73 -4.58 12.32
N LEU A 206 5.15 -5.11 11.15
CA LEU A 206 4.27 -5.80 10.21
C LEU A 206 3.66 -7.06 10.86
N ASN A 207 2.36 -7.28 10.67
CA ASN A 207 1.63 -8.41 11.28
C ASN A 207 1.17 -9.47 10.27
N CYS A 208 1.55 -9.36 9.02
CA CYS A 208 1.18 -10.31 7.98
C CYS A 208 2.38 -10.80 7.18
N ASP A 209 2.20 -11.89 6.45
CA ASP A 209 3.14 -12.36 5.42
C ASP A 209 3.08 -11.45 4.20
N VAL A 210 4.15 -11.42 3.42
CA VAL A 210 4.27 -10.66 2.17
C VAL A 210 4.50 -11.59 0.99
N LEU A 211 3.80 -11.33 -0.11
CA LEU A 211 4.07 -11.89 -1.43
C LEU A 211 4.53 -10.74 -2.35
N ASP A 212 5.74 -10.85 -2.87
CA ASP A 212 6.31 -9.93 -3.84
C ASP A 212 6.34 -10.57 -5.23
N ILE A 213 5.69 -9.94 -6.18
CA ILE A 213 5.62 -10.30 -7.60
C ILE A 213 6.63 -9.44 -8.33
N TRP A 214 7.82 -9.99 -8.57
CA TRP A 214 8.96 -9.26 -9.07
C TRP A 214 9.33 -9.65 -10.51
N PRO A 215 9.32 -8.71 -11.48
CA PRO A 215 9.85 -8.90 -12.82
C PRO A 215 11.37 -8.72 -12.86
N THR A 216 12.10 -9.71 -13.34
CA THR A 216 13.58 -9.74 -13.27
C THR A 216 14.27 -8.77 -14.25
N LYS A 217 13.53 -8.24 -15.24
CA LYS A 217 14.00 -7.23 -16.19
C LYS A 217 13.59 -5.81 -15.78
N ASP A 218 13.03 -5.64 -14.59
CA ASP A 218 12.65 -4.34 -14.06
C ASP A 218 13.89 -3.48 -13.80
N GLY A 219 14.01 -2.37 -14.52
CA GLY A 219 15.11 -1.42 -14.34
C GLY A 219 14.92 -0.48 -13.12
N TRP A 220 13.71 -0.45 -12.54
CA TRP A 220 13.30 0.46 -11.47
C TRP A 220 13.28 -0.25 -10.11
N ILE A 221 12.53 -1.34 -10.01
CA ILE A 221 12.55 -2.26 -8.87
C ILE A 221 13.47 -3.42 -9.24
N ASN A 222 14.74 -3.10 -9.32
CA ASN A 222 15.76 -4.02 -9.81
C ASN A 222 16.16 -5.06 -8.76
N LYS A 223 17.08 -5.94 -9.14
CA LYS A 223 17.58 -7.03 -8.30
C LYS A 223 18.13 -6.54 -6.95
N ASP A 224 18.85 -5.42 -6.93
CA ASP A 224 19.44 -4.91 -5.68
C ASP A 224 18.36 -4.47 -4.69
N VAL A 225 17.25 -3.87 -5.19
CA VAL A 225 16.09 -3.50 -4.38
C VAL A 225 15.43 -4.72 -3.78
N THR A 226 15.20 -5.76 -4.59
CA THR A 226 14.52 -7.01 -4.14
C THR A 226 15.41 -7.79 -3.18
N GLU A 227 16.70 -7.99 -3.46
CA GLU A 227 17.63 -8.67 -2.55
C GLU A 227 17.81 -7.92 -1.22
N LYS A 228 17.80 -6.58 -1.26
CA LYS A 228 17.80 -5.78 -0.03
C LYS A 228 16.52 -6.01 0.77
N PHE A 229 15.38 -6.02 0.11
CA PHE A 229 14.08 -6.27 0.76
C PHE A 229 14.03 -7.65 1.41
N GLU A 230 14.55 -8.71 0.75
CA GLU A 230 14.65 -10.04 1.34
C GLU A 230 15.50 -10.03 2.62
N LYS A 231 16.65 -9.34 2.60
CA LYS A 231 17.53 -9.19 3.78
C LYS A 231 16.85 -8.41 4.90
N ASP A 232 16.17 -7.31 4.58
CA ASP A 232 15.47 -6.46 5.56
C ASP A 232 14.30 -7.21 6.22
N MET A 233 13.52 -7.96 5.45
CA MET A 233 12.43 -8.80 5.95
C MET A 233 12.94 -9.93 6.85
N ALA A 234 14.04 -10.59 6.47
CA ALA A 234 14.70 -11.60 7.29
C ALA A 234 15.23 -11.01 8.60
N ALA A 235 15.88 -9.84 8.56
CA ALA A 235 16.35 -9.11 9.74
C ALA A 235 15.21 -8.67 10.67
N ALA A 236 14.05 -8.34 10.10
CA ALA A 236 12.84 -8.03 10.85
C ALA A 236 12.13 -9.28 11.41
N GLY A 237 12.55 -10.49 11.04
CA GLY A 237 11.89 -11.74 11.41
C GLY A 237 10.51 -11.92 10.75
N LYS A 238 10.33 -11.36 9.56
CA LYS A 238 9.07 -11.40 8.81
C LYS A 238 9.15 -12.31 7.60
N LYS A 239 8.03 -12.89 7.22
CA LYS A 239 7.94 -13.83 6.12
C LYS A 239 7.68 -13.12 4.80
N LEU A 240 8.59 -13.30 3.86
CA LEU A 240 8.50 -12.85 2.48
C LEU A 240 8.53 -14.06 1.55
N THR A 241 7.68 -14.04 0.53
CA THR A 241 7.74 -14.93 -0.62
C THR A 241 7.93 -14.08 -1.86
N VAL A 242 9.03 -14.27 -2.58
CA VAL A 242 9.26 -13.61 -3.88
C VAL A 242 8.92 -14.58 -5.00
N LYS A 243 8.10 -14.13 -5.94
CA LYS A 243 7.79 -14.81 -7.21
C LYS A 243 8.38 -14.00 -8.35
N SER A 244 9.40 -14.56 -8.98
CA SER A 244 10.16 -13.91 -10.04
C SER A 244 9.62 -14.29 -11.41
N TYR A 245 9.53 -13.31 -12.32
CA TYR A 245 9.08 -13.50 -13.70
C TYR A 245 10.10 -12.88 -14.65
N ASP A 246 10.43 -13.57 -15.75
CA ASP A 246 11.33 -13.04 -16.79
C ASP A 246 10.61 -11.98 -17.66
N ALA A 247 10.23 -10.89 -17.03
CA ALA A 247 9.40 -9.84 -17.57
C ALA A 247 9.93 -8.44 -17.19
N ASP A 248 9.41 -7.43 -17.87
CA ASP A 248 9.64 -6.02 -17.58
C ASP A 248 8.67 -5.49 -16.50
N HIS A 249 8.96 -4.28 -16.00
CA HIS A 249 8.02 -3.52 -15.18
C HIS A 249 6.65 -3.42 -15.82
N ALA A 250 5.57 -3.45 -15.03
CA ALA A 250 4.18 -3.40 -15.48
C ALA A 250 3.72 -4.57 -16.39
N PHE A 251 4.41 -5.73 -16.36
CA PHE A 251 4.02 -6.90 -17.13
C PHE A 251 2.61 -7.42 -16.85
N ALA A 252 2.07 -7.12 -15.68
CA ALA A 252 0.72 -7.52 -15.28
C ALA A 252 -0.37 -6.48 -15.59
N ASN A 253 -0.02 -5.37 -16.27
CA ASN A 253 -0.99 -4.34 -16.67
C ASN A 253 -1.45 -4.55 -18.13
N PRO A 254 -2.71 -4.97 -18.37
CA PRO A 254 -3.21 -5.23 -19.72
C PRO A 254 -3.24 -4.01 -20.66
N SER A 255 -3.12 -2.79 -20.12
CA SER A 255 -3.03 -1.58 -20.94
C SER A 255 -1.60 -1.18 -21.29
N ASN A 256 -0.59 -1.91 -20.79
CA ASN A 256 0.83 -1.64 -21.07
C ASN A 256 1.32 -2.52 -22.24
N PRO A 257 2.11 -2.01 -23.18
CA PRO A 257 2.71 -2.81 -24.27
C PRO A 257 3.58 -3.97 -23.80
N LYS A 258 4.11 -3.91 -22.59
CA LYS A 258 4.92 -4.97 -21.96
C LYS A 258 4.08 -6.05 -21.28
N TYR A 259 2.74 -6.00 -21.41
CA TYR A 259 1.84 -6.97 -20.83
C TYR A 259 2.16 -8.41 -21.26
N ASN A 260 2.33 -9.28 -20.27
CA ASN A 260 2.53 -10.71 -20.51
C ASN A 260 1.37 -11.49 -19.88
N LYS A 261 0.48 -11.99 -20.74
CA LYS A 261 -0.75 -12.67 -20.34
C LYS A 261 -0.47 -13.94 -19.51
N GLU A 262 0.53 -14.73 -19.90
CA GLU A 262 0.86 -16.00 -19.23
C GLU A 262 1.42 -15.75 -17.83
N PHE A 263 2.41 -14.87 -17.72
CA PHE A 263 2.98 -14.50 -16.42
C PHE A 263 1.98 -13.81 -15.51
N THR A 264 1.09 -12.98 -16.08
CA THR A 264 0.02 -12.36 -15.32
C THR A 264 -0.96 -13.39 -14.76
N ALA A 265 -1.34 -14.38 -15.55
CA ALA A 265 -2.23 -15.45 -15.09
C ALA A 265 -1.61 -16.27 -13.96
N ASP A 266 -0.31 -16.59 -14.04
CA ASP A 266 0.40 -17.29 -12.96
C ASP A 266 0.56 -16.42 -11.72
N ALA A 267 0.91 -15.14 -11.88
CA ALA A 267 1.02 -14.18 -10.77
C ALA A 267 -0.33 -14.01 -10.05
N ASN A 268 -1.43 -13.88 -10.79
CA ASN A 268 -2.77 -13.79 -10.22
C ASN A 268 -3.16 -15.09 -9.49
N LYS A 269 -2.84 -16.26 -10.04
CA LYS A 269 -3.05 -17.54 -9.36
C LYS A 269 -2.30 -17.57 -8.02
N ASN A 270 -1.01 -17.23 -8.00
CA ASN A 270 -0.21 -17.16 -6.77
C ASN A 270 -0.81 -16.17 -5.75
N THR A 271 -1.28 -15.01 -6.21
CA THR A 271 -1.96 -14.00 -5.39
C THR A 271 -3.26 -14.54 -4.77
N LEU A 272 -4.11 -15.18 -5.56
CA LEU A 272 -5.37 -15.74 -5.08
C LEU A 272 -5.16 -16.87 -4.08
N GLU A 273 -4.20 -17.76 -4.32
CA GLU A 273 -3.82 -18.81 -3.38
C GLU A 273 -3.30 -18.22 -2.07
N PHE A 274 -2.47 -17.17 -2.15
CA PHE A 274 -1.92 -16.47 -1.01
C PHE A 274 -3.01 -15.80 -0.16
N PHE A 275 -3.99 -15.15 -0.79
CA PHE A 275 -5.13 -14.53 -0.10
C PHE A 275 -6.08 -15.56 0.48
N LYS A 276 -6.47 -16.59 -0.30
CA LYS A 276 -7.38 -17.66 0.18
C LYS A 276 -6.85 -18.40 1.40
N ALA A 277 -5.53 -18.52 1.53
CA ALA A 277 -4.90 -19.12 2.70
C ALA A 277 -4.99 -18.24 3.97
N ARG A 278 -5.19 -16.93 3.86
CA ARG A 278 -5.11 -15.94 4.95
C ARG A 278 -6.44 -15.25 5.28
N LEU A 279 -7.35 -15.18 4.35
CA LEU A 279 -8.73 -14.66 4.51
C LEU A 279 -9.71 -15.78 4.90
N LYS A 280 -9.34 -16.61 5.87
CA LYS A 280 -10.17 -17.72 6.38
C LYS A 280 -11.04 -17.29 7.56
#